data_c54f83b771558d9d567d42fd781b47bd
#
_entry.id   c54f83b771558d9d567d42fd781b47bd
#
_cell.length_a   1.000
_cell.length_b   1.000
_cell.length_c   1.000
_cell.angle_alpha   90.00
_cell.angle_beta   90.00
_cell.angle_gamma   90.00
#
_symmetry.space_group_name_H-M   'P 1'
#
loop_
_entity.id
_entity.type
_entity.pdbx_description
1 polymer ?
#
loop_
_entity_poly.entity_id
_entity_poly.type
_entity_poly.pdbx_seq_one_letter_code
_entity_poly.pdbx_strand_id
1 'polypeptide(L)'
;VYSGHEFRASLKGKNGASMRVVMSTGGNADTLTGRWFVRDNDVIGGTINSAKQGGAARILAVQPAYIKHGETARITIHGTGLAGDVSLGSNLKFTEVGRSGDSITLEITADAGAATGARDVAVGGTSMAGALVVYDKVDSVKVVPDTTIARVGGNGGPIAPVPAQFEAVGYMAGADGKAGTEDDVQIGVMPASWSTANFDETAEALKDKDFAGKITGVGLFEPAGAGPNPARPMSTNNAGNLSVIGVVDDGGNKVEGKAHLFVTVQRFVDPPIR
;
A
#
# COMPACT_ATOMS: atom_id res chain seq x y z
N VAL A 1 -3.49 -8.83 24.24
CA VAL A 1 -2.41 -9.55 24.93
C VAL A 1 -1.13 -8.77 24.75
N TYR A 2 -0.41 -8.55 25.82
CA TYR A 2 0.92 -7.94 25.84
C TYR A 2 1.94 -9.00 26.22
N SER A 3 3.01 -9.11 25.49
CA SER A 3 4.10 -10.05 25.74
C SER A 3 5.44 -9.34 25.53
N GLY A 4 6.04 -8.87 26.61
CA GLY A 4 7.31 -8.17 26.54
C GLY A 4 7.21 -6.85 25.74
N HIS A 5 7.77 -6.82 24.55
CA HIS A 5 7.76 -5.64 23.67
C HIS A 5 6.64 -5.66 22.62
N GLU A 6 5.80 -6.68 22.62
CA GLU A 6 4.79 -6.87 21.60
C GLU A 6 3.38 -6.74 22.16
N PHE A 7 2.58 -5.94 21.49
CA PHE A 7 1.16 -5.76 21.75
C PHE A 7 0.35 -6.40 20.60
N ARG A 8 -0.53 -7.34 20.96
CA ARG A 8 -1.44 -8.00 20.01
C ARG A 8 -2.89 -7.71 20.37
N ALA A 9 -3.66 -7.27 19.38
CA ALA A 9 -5.07 -7.02 19.52
C ALA A 9 -5.90 -7.62 18.38
N SER A 10 -7.13 -7.99 18.69
CA SER A 10 -8.15 -8.31 17.70
C SER A 10 -9.23 -7.24 17.76
N LEU A 11 -9.53 -6.65 16.61
CA LEU A 11 -10.53 -5.61 16.46
C LEU A 11 -11.71 -6.17 15.64
N LYS A 12 -12.92 -5.85 16.05
CA LYS A 12 -14.15 -6.15 15.30
C LYS A 12 -14.80 -4.85 14.87
N GLY A 13 -14.98 -4.66 13.58
CA GLY A 13 -15.73 -3.56 13.01
C GLY A 13 -17.23 -3.74 13.18
N LYS A 14 -17.99 -2.65 13.11
CA LYS A 14 -19.47 -2.66 13.18
C LYS A 14 -20.13 -3.50 12.10
N ASN A 15 -19.47 -3.66 10.96
CA ASN A 15 -19.90 -4.48 9.82
C ASN A 15 -19.49 -5.96 9.90
N GLY A 16 -18.98 -6.40 11.08
CA GLY A 16 -18.49 -7.78 11.27
C GLY A 16 -17.08 -8.03 10.74
N ALA A 17 -16.43 -7.04 10.15
CA ALA A 17 -15.02 -7.17 9.75
C ALA A 17 -14.15 -7.44 10.98
N SER A 18 -13.23 -8.39 10.87
CA SER A 18 -12.29 -8.75 11.92
C SER A 18 -10.87 -8.40 11.46
N MET A 19 -10.14 -7.67 12.29
CA MET A 19 -8.75 -7.29 12.05
C MET A 19 -7.89 -7.75 13.21
N ARG A 20 -6.65 -8.09 12.93
CA ARG A 20 -5.59 -8.28 13.91
C ARG A 20 -4.59 -7.14 13.83
N VAL A 21 -4.03 -6.80 14.96
CA VAL A 21 -3.00 -5.78 15.09
C VAL A 21 -1.85 -6.38 15.88
N VAL A 22 -0.64 -6.23 15.36
CA VAL A 22 0.60 -6.58 16.04
C VAL A 22 1.49 -5.35 16.02
N MET A 23 1.80 -4.84 17.19
CA MET A 23 2.63 -3.64 17.37
C MET A 23 3.73 -3.91 18.38
N SER A 24 4.86 -3.26 18.21
CA SER A 24 5.96 -3.26 19.16
C SER A 24 6.34 -1.86 19.58
N THR A 25 6.82 -1.74 20.81
CA THR A 25 7.47 -0.50 21.26
C THR A 25 8.84 -0.43 20.59
N GLY A 26 9.08 0.57 19.74
CA GLY A 26 10.42 0.99 19.40
C GLY A 26 11.18 1.41 20.67
N GLY A 27 12.41 1.77 20.63
CA GLY A 27 13.20 2.17 21.81
C GLY A 27 12.60 3.27 22.72
N ASN A 28 11.33 3.62 22.54
CA ASN A 28 10.56 4.63 23.26
C ASN A 28 9.16 4.08 23.58
N ALA A 29 8.79 4.05 24.85
CA ALA A 29 7.49 3.59 25.34
C ALA A 29 6.29 4.46 24.95
N ASP A 30 6.52 5.62 24.33
CA ASP A 30 5.46 6.55 23.91
C ASP A 30 4.96 6.30 22.50
N THR A 31 5.59 5.39 21.76
CA THR A 31 5.20 5.03 20.38
C THR A 31 5.09 3.54 20.23
N LEU A 32 4.09 3.12 19.43
CA LEU A 32 3.94 1.74 18.97
C LEU A 32 3.93 1.75 17.44
N THR A 33 4.71 0.89 16.83
CA THR A 33 4.73 0.66 15.40
C THR A 33 4.46 -0.80 15.10
N GLY A 34 3.83 -1.08 13.97
CA GLY A 34 3.52 -2.45 13.62
C GLY A 34 2.64 -2.56 12.40
N ARG A 35 1.86 -3.62 12.36
CA ARG A 35 0.95 -3.91 11.25
C ARG A 35 -0.45 -4.26 11.75
N TRP A 36 -1.43 -3.90 10.96
CA TRP A 36 -2.76 -4.47 11.04
C TRP A 36 -3.01 -5.37 9.82
N PHE A 37 -3.83 -6.38 9.98
CA PHE A 37 -4.20 -7.29 8.89
C PHE A 37 -5.59 -7.88 9.11
N VAL A 38 -6.20 -8.34 8.01
CA VAL A 38 -7.57 -8.86 8.02
C VAL A 38 -7.56 -10.32 8.47
N ARG A 39 -8.20 -10.61 9.61
CA ARG A 39 -8.29 -11.98 10.18
C ARG A 39 -6.89 -12.60 10.35
N ASP A 40 -6.71 -13.78 9.75
CA ASP A 40 -5.45 -14.56 9.77
C ASP A 40 -4.64 -14.36 8.49
N ASN A 41 -5.04 -13.40 7.64
CA ASN A 41 -4.40 -13.12 6.38
C ASN A 41 -3.53 -11.87 6.52
N ASP A 42 -2.22 -12.07 6.67
CA ASP A 42 -1.24 -11.01 6.82
C ASP A 42 -0.85 -10.31 5.50
N VAL A 43 -1.32 -10.82 4.37
CA VAL A 43 -1.14 -10.19 3.06
C VAL A 43 -2.03 -8.95 2.92
N ILE A 44 -3.27 -9.02 3.45
CA ILE A 44 -4.20 -7.90 3.43
C ILE A 44 -4.07 -7.12 4.71
N GLY A 45 -3.36 -6.01 4.66
CA GLY A 45 -3.11 -5.19 5.83
C GLY A 45 -2.32 -3.94 5.49
N GLY A 46 -1.84 -3.28 6.50
CA GLY A 46 -1.04 -2.07 6.36
C GLY A 46 -0.20 -1.79 7.59
N THR A 47 0.64 -0.79 7.50
CA THR A 47 1.42 -0.29 8.62
C THR A 47 0.54 0.50 9.58
N ILE A 48 0.82 0.40 10.86
CA ILE A 48 0.19 1.20 11.90
C ILE A 48 1.26 1.90 12.72
N ASN A 49 1.10 3.21 12.88
CA ASN A 49 1.90 4.03 13.78
C ASN A 49 0.97 4.66 14.79
N SER A 50 1.30 4.56 16.06
CA SER A 50 0.53 5.16 17.13
C SER A 50 1.43 5.82 18.17
N ALA A 51 0.89 6.85 18.82
CA ALA A 51 1.56 7.52 19.89
C ALA A 51 0.65 7.56 21.13
N LYS A 52 1.25 7.62 22.29
CA LYS A 52 0.55 7.70 23.56
C LYS A 52 -0.26 8.99 23.64
N GLN A 53 -1.55 8.88 23.94
CA GLN A 53 -2.39 10.05 24.15
C GLN A 53 -1.91 10.85 25.35
N GLY A 54 -1.83 12.19 25.19
CA GLY A 54 -1.28 13.08 26.21
C GLY A 54 0.25 13.08 26.34
N GLY A 55 0.95 12.38 25.44
CA GLY A 55 2.41 12.48 25.28
C GLY A 55 2.86 13.74 24.54
N ALA A 56 4.14 13.84 24.20
CA ALA A 56 4.67 14.90 23.37
C ALA A 56 3.97 14.97 22.01
N ALA A 57 3.76 16.18 21.50
CA ALA A 57 3.20 16.39 20.16
C ALA A 57 4.02 15.64 19.10
N ARG A 58 3.34 14.95 18.18
CA ARG A 58 3.99 14.19 17.09
C ARG A 58 3.15 14.19 15.84
N ILE A 59 3.80 14.31 14.68
CA ILE A 59 3.22 13.98 13.38
C ILE A 59 3.45 12.49 13.14
N LEU A 60 2.40 11.76 12.74
CA LEU A 60 2.44 10.32 12.52
C LEU A 60 2.34 9.97 11.03
N ALA A 61 1.62 10.76 10.25
CA ALA A 61 1.47 10.58 8.80
C ALA A 61 0.98 11.86 8.12
N VAL A 62 1.24 11.94 6.83
CA VAL A 62 0.63 12.92 5.91
C VAL A 62 -0.04 12.14 4.78
N GLN A 63 -1.31 12.46 4.47
CA GLN A 63 -2.07 11.72 3.44
C GLN A 63 -2.92 12.65 2.57
N PRO A 64 -2.78 12.56 1.23
CA PRO A 64 -1.68 11.91 0.52
C PRO A 64 -0.33 12.57 0.86
N ALA A 65 0.76 11.82 0.76
CA ALA A 65 2.11 12.28 1.08
C ALA A 65 2.81 12.94 -0.13
N TYR A 66 2.06 13.39 -1.11
CA TYR A 66 2.60 14.01 -2.32
C TYR A 66 1.65 15.05 -2.92
N ILE A 67 2.23 15.95 -3.71
CA ILE A 67 1.51 16.94 -4.51
C ILE A 67 2.26 17.21 -5.82
N LYS A 68 1.51 17.32 -6.91
CA LYS A 68 2.06 17.67 -8.21
C LYS A 68 2.23 19.18 -8.37
N HIS A 69 3.26 19.60 -9.09
CA HIS A 69 3.47 20.99 -9.49
C HIS A 69 2.24 21.55 -10.22
N GLY A 70 1.88 22.79 -9.87
CA GLY A 70 0.78 23.51 -10.47
C GLY A 70 -0.60 23.02 -10.05
N GLU A 71 -0.68 21.97 -9.22
CA GLU A 71 -1.94 21.43 -8.76
C GLU A 71 -2.30 21.89 -7.35
N THR A 72 -3.59 21.85 -7.06
CA THR A 72 -4.14 22.02 -5.72
C THR A 72 -4.66 20.69 -5.21
N ALA A 73 -4.25 20.30 -4.04
CA ALA A 73 -4.65 19.04 -3.42
C ALA A 73 -5.05 19.24 -1.95
N ARG A 74 -5.89 18.36 -1.46
CA ARG A 74 -6.22 18.31 -0.04
C ARG A 74 -5.37 17.23 0.62
N ILE A 75 -4.58 17.63 1.63
CA ILE A 75 -3.80 16.71 2.46
C ILE A 75 -4.31 16.74 3.90
N THR A 76 -4.09 15.65 4.63
CA THR A 76 -4.34 15.58 6.06
C THR A 76 -3.08 15.16 6.79
N ILE A 77 -2.66 15.98 7.74
CA ILE A 77 -1.59 15.67 8.69
C ILE A 77 -2.26 14.96 9.87
N HIS A 78 -1.84 13.74 10.15
CA HIS A 78 -2.30 12.95 11.30
C HIS A 78 -1.25 12.91 12.38
N GLY A 79 -1.67 13.01 13.63
CA GLY A 79 -0.73 13.00 14.75
C GLY A 79 -1.40 13.01 16.12
N THR A 80 -0.69 13.48 17.10
CA THR A 80 -1.20 13.71 18.47
C THR A 80 -0.72 15.06 18.99
N GLY A 81 -1.59 15.78 19.67
CA GLY A 81 -1.26 17.07 20.26
C GLY A 81 -0.85 18.12 19.23
N LEU A 82 -1.41 18.08 18.02
CA LEU A 82 -1.09 18.98 16.92
C LEU A 82 -1.60 20.39 17.20
N ALA A 83 -0.71 21.24 17.67
CA ALA A 83 -1.00 22.65 18.02
C ALA A 83 0.08 23.58 17.46
N GLY A 84 -0.32 24.81 17.12
CA GLY A 84 0.58 25.81 16.53
C GLY A 84 0.54 25.85 15.03
N ASP A 85 1.44 26.65 14.43
CA ASP A 85 1.47 26.94 13.00
C ASP A 85 1.98 25.74 12.18
N VAL A 86 1.42 25.58 11.00
CA VAL A 86 1.88 24.56 10.02
C VAL A 86 2.97 25.18 9.14
N SER A 87 3.99 24.40 8.85
CA SER A 87 5.03 24.72 7.86
C SER A 87 5.23 23.55 6.90
N LEU A 88 5.21 23.84 5.60
CA LEU A 88 5.44 22.89 4.51
C LEU A 88 6.68 23.23 3.69
N GLY A 89 7.48 24.19 4.17
CA GLY A 89 8.61 24.75 3.42
C GLY A 89 8.18 25.84 2.43
N SER A 90 9.11 26.23 1.57
CA SER A 90 8.94 27.35 0.63
C SER A 90 8.11 26.97 -0.60
N ASN A 91 7.39 27.96 -1.16
CA ASN A 91 6.60 27.86 -2.40
C ASN A 91 5.47 26.83 -2.39
N LEU A 92 5.01 26.45 -1.19
CA LEU A 92 3.77 25.75 -0.97
C LEU A 92 2.79 26.70 -0.27
N LYS A 93 1.73 27.09 -0.96
CA LYS A 93 0.63 27.86 -0.38
C LYS A 93 -0.40 26.89 0.19
N PHE A 94 -0.97 27.22 1.32
CA PHE A 94 -2.02 26.40 1.87
C PHE A 94 -3.06 27.23 2.63
N THR A 95 -4.25 26.65 2.73
CA THR A 95 -5.32 27.10 3.61
C THR A 95 -5.69 25.95 4.53
N GLU A 96 -5.77 26.21 5.82
CA GLU A 96 -6.27 25.23 6.77
C GLU A 96 -7.80 25.15 6.66
N VAL A 97 -8.31 23.96 6.34
CA VAL A 97 -9.75 23.71 6.15
C VAL A 97 -10.37 22.92 7.29
N GLY A 98 -9.56 22.39 8.19
CA GLY A 98 -10.03 21.71 9.40
C GLY A 98 -8.90 21.35 10.34
N ARG A 99 -9.19 21.39 11.65
CA ARG A 99 -8.24 21.03 12.71
C ARG A 99 -8.92 20.32 13.86
N SER A 100 -8.25 19.31 14.39
CA SER A 100 -8.52 18.67 15.68
C SER A 100 -7.21 18.47 16.43
N GLY A 101 -7.24 17.89 17.63
CA GLY A 101 -6.02 17.52 18.37
C GLY A 101 -5.17 16.46 17.67
N ASP A 102 -5.79 15.68 16.77
CA ASP A 102 -5.18 14.49 16.15
C ASP A 102 -5.03 14.62 14.62
N SER A 103 -5.58 15.67 14.02
CA SER A 103 -5.49 15.89 12.57
C SER A 103 -5.61 17.35 12.17
N ILE A 104 -4.91 17.72 11.10
CA ILE A 104 -5.02 19.01 10.42
C ILE A 104 -5.22 18.74 8.94
N THR A 105 -6.28 19.27 8.38
CA THR A 105 -6.58 19.16 6.95
C THR A 105 -6.27 20.49 6.27
N LEU A 106 -5.45 20.42 5.24
CA LEU A 106 -5.01 21.55 4.44
C LEU A 106 -5.45 21.39 3.00
N GLU A 107 -5.83 22.50 2.38
CA GLU A 107 -5.85 22.62 0.93
C GLU A 107 -4.55 23.30 0.52
N ILE A 108 -3.70 22.60 -0.23
CA ILE A 108 -2.36 23.07 -0.59
C ILE A 108 -2.24 23.25 -2.09
N THR A 109 -1.45 24.23 -2.49
CA THR A 109 -1.07 24.47 -3.90
C THR A 109 0.45 24.50 -4.00
N ALA A 110 1.01 23.66 -4.87
CA ALA A 110 2.42 23.71 -5.22
C ALA A 110 2.61 24.69 -6.37
N ASP A 111 3.20 25.87 -6.10
CA ASP A 111 3.52 26.84 -7.14
C ASP A 111 4.56 26.23 -8.11
N ALA A 112 4.56 26.69 -9.37
CA ALA A 112 5.51 26.24 -10.39
C ALA A 112 7.00 26.42 -10.01
N GLY A 113 7.29 27.29 -9.03
CA GLY A 113 8.63 27.50 -8.48
C GLY A 113 8.95 26.66 -7.24
N ALA A 114 8.05 25.76 -6.81
CA ALA A 114 8.34 24.86 -5.71
C ALA A 114 9.41 23.85 -6.16
N ALA A 115 10.49 23.67 -5.41
CA ALA A 115 11.48 22.65 -5.75
C ALA A 115 10.84 21.26 -5.64
N THR A 116 11.13 20.35 -6.55
CA THR A 116 10.73 18.94 -6.48
C THR A 116 11.49 18.19 -5.37
N GLY A 117 10.94 17.07 -4.92
CA GLY A 117 11.54 16.22 -3.92
C GLY A 117 10.84 16.27 -2.56
N ALA A 118 11.44 15.58 -1.59
CA ALA A 118 10.91 15.44 -0.25
C ALA A 118 10.95 16.75 0.54
N ARG A 119 9.91 17.00 1.31
CA ARG A 119 9.70 18.18 2.17
C ARG A 119 9.40 17.75 3.58
N ASP A 120 9.94 18.48 4.51
CA ASP A 120 9.57 18.34 5.92
C ASP A 120 8.22 19.00 6.16
N VAL A 121 7.40 18.36 6.97
CA VAL A 121 6.15 18.92 7.47
C VAL A 121 6.32 19.19 8.95
N ALA A 122 6.01 20.42 9.37
CA ALA A 122 6.08 20.80 10.77
C ALA A 122 4.74 21.38 11.26
N VAL A 123 4.44 21.14 12.54
CA VAL A 123 3.30 21.73 13.25
C VAL A 123 3.78 22.18 14.61
N GLY A 124 3.82 23.49 14.84
CA GLY A 124 4.37 24.05 16.07
C GLY A 124 5.80 23.56 16.33
N GLY A 125 6.02 22.89 17.45
CA GLY A 125 7.35 22.40 17.85
C GLY A 125 7.69 20.97 17.39
N THR A 126 6.85 20.32 16.56
CA THR A 126 7.11 18.96 16.05
C THR A 126 7.24 18.94 14.54
N SER A 127 8.09 18.07 14.01
CA SER A 127 8.31 17.91 12.57
C SER A 127 8.45 16.44 12.16
N MET A 128 8.12 16.17 10.91
CA MET A 128 8.34 14.88 10.25
C MET A 128 9.14 15.14 8.97
N ALA A 129 10.35 14.61 8.92
CA ALA A 129 11.25 14.79 7.79
C ALA A 129 10.73 14.02 6.56
N GLY A 130 10.80 14.64 5.38
CA GLY A 130 10.43 14.03 4.12
C GLY A 130 8.97 13.60 4.01
N ALA A 131 8.08 14.17 4.81
CA ALA A 131 6.70 13.72 4.95
C ALA A 131 5.78 14.07 3.78
N LEU A 132 6.20 14.99 2.91
CA LEU A 132 5.47 15.41 1.71
C LEU A 132 6.43 15.47 0.53
N VAL A 133 6.06 14.91 -0.61
CA VAL A 133 6.86 14.97 -1.84
C VAL A 133 6.20 15.91 -2.83
N VAL A 134 6.95 16.90 -3.33
CA VAL A 134 6.55 17.70 -4.49
C VAL A 134 7.13 17.05 -5.73
N TYR A 135 6.30 16.72 -6.71
CA TYR A 135 6.74 16.08 -7.94
C TYR A 135 6.23 16.81 -9.18
N ASP A 136 6.91 16.63 -10.28
CA ASP A 136 6.57 17.21 -11.58
C ASP A 136 5.81 16.20 -12.45
N LYS A 137 6.35 15.01 -12.57
CA LYS A 137 5.76 13.91 -13.33
C LYS A 137 6.11 12.55 -12.70
N VAL A 138 5.31 11.55 -13.04
CA VAL A 138 5.64 10.16 -12.75
C VAL A 138 6.48 9.62 -13.89
N ASP A 139 7.72 9.24 -13.61
CA ASP A 139 8.67 8.69 -14.60
C ASP A 139 8.68 7.16 -14.60
N SER A 140 8.47 6.54 -13.45
CA SER A 140 8.34 5.09 -13.33
C SER A 140 7.36 4.68 -12.24
N VAL A 141 6.83 3.47 -12.36
CA VAL A 141 5.93 2.85 -11.38
C VAL A 141 6.48 1.48 -11.02
N LYS A 142 6.61 1.22 -9.73
CA LYS A 142 6.87 -0.13 -9.20
C LYS A 142 5.60 -0.69 -8.60
N VAL A 143 5.22 -1.89 -9.00
CA VAL A 143 4.15 -2.63 -8.33
C VAL A 143 4.76 -3.41 -7.18
N VAL A 144 4.25 -3.20 -5.97
CA VAL A 144 4.76 -3.86 -4.77
C VAL A 144 3.68 -4.72 -4.11
N PRO A 145 4.04 -5.89 -3.60
CA PRO A 145 5.35 -6.54 -3.72
C PRO A 145 5.66 -6.91 -5.19
N ASP A 146 6.94 -6.89 -5.56
CA ASP A 146 7.41 -7.24 -6.90
C ASP A 146 7.16 -8.71 -7.26
N THR A 147 7.14 -9.56 -6.25
CA THR A 147 6.82 -10.99 -6.36
C THR A 147 6.05 -11.43 -5.12
N THR A 148 4.96 -12.18 -5.33
CA THR A 148 4.16 -12.71 -4.21
C THR A 148 3.38 -13.97 -4.60
N ILE A 149 2.71 -14.58 -3.62
CA ILE A 149 1.95 -15.80 -3.78
C ILE A 149 0.51 -15.57 -3.32
N ALA A 150 -0.46 -15.90 -4.18
CA ALA A 150 -1.84 -16.12 -3.79
C ALA A 150 -2.14 -17.64 -3.76
N ARG A 151 -3.20 -18.05 -3.08
CA ARG A 151 -3.56 -19.47 -3.00
C ARG A 151 -5.05 -19.67 -3.22
N VAL A 152 -5.40 -20.55 -4.13
CA VAL A 152 -6.78 -21.03 -4.28
C VAL A 152 -7.22 -21.71 -2.98
N GLY A 153 -8.51 -21.68 -2.66
CA GLY A 153 -9.04 -22.36 -1.47
C GLY A 153 -8.81 -23.88 -1.53
N GLY A 154 -8.98 -24.55 -0.41
CA GLY A 154 -8.94 -26.02 -0.35
C GLY A 154 -10.10 -26.63 -1.13
N ASN A 155 -9.86 -27.76 -1.82
CA ASN A 155 -10.87 -28.45 -2.61
C ASN A 155 -11.89 -29.14 -1.68
N GLY A 156 -13.09 -28.57 -1.61
CA GLY A 156 -14.19 -29.09 -0.78
C GLY A 156 -13.97 -28.98 0.75
N GLY A 157 -12.92 -28.28 1.18
CA GLY A 157 -12.53 -28.13 2.57
C GLY A 157 -12.73 -26.71 3.14
N PRO A 158 -12.55 -26.56 4.44
CA PRO A 158 -12.75 -25.29 5.15
C PRO A 158 -11.63 -24.26 4.92
N ILE A 159 -10.61 -24.57 4.11
CA ILE A 159 -9.46 -23.71 3.90
C ILE A 159 -9.84 -22.61 2.93
N ALA A 160 -9.93 -21.37 3.43
CA ALA A 160 -10.24 -20.22 2.62
C ALA A 160 -9.09 -19.88 1.64
N PRO A 161 -9.41 -19.29 0.48
CA PRO A 161 -8.37 -18.77 -0.42
C PRO A 161 -7.54 -17.68 0.26
N VAL A 162 -6.28 -17.56 -0.15
CA VAL A 162 -5.37 -16.50 0.31
C VAL A 162 -5.17 -15.50 -0.85
N PRO A 163 -5.76 -14.32 -0.77
CA PRO A 163 -5.57 -13.28 -1.79
C PRO A 163 -4.17 -12.64 -1.68
N ALA A 164 -3.83 -11.81 -2.69
CA ALA A 164 -2.63 -11.01 -2.70
C ALA A 164 -2.98 -9.53 -2.89
N GLN A 165 -2.39 -8.64 -2.10
CA GLN A 165 -2.59 -7.19 -2.22
C GLN A 165 -1.39 -6.56 -2.92
N PHE A 166 -1.67 -5.66 -3.86
CA PHE A 166 -0.67 -4.89 -4.59
C PHE A 166 -0.90 -3.39 -4.43
N GLU A 167 0.19 -2.64 -4.49
CA GLU A 167 0.20 -1.19 -4.50
C GLU A 167 1.06 -0.71 -5.66
N ALA A 168 0.69 0.41 -6.28
CA ALA A 168 1.48 1.08 -7.31
C ALA A 168 2.24 2.24 -6.68
N VAL A 169 3.55 2.15 -6.64
CA VAL A 169 4.43 3.19 -6.10
C VAL A 169 5.03 3.97 -7.24
N GLY A 170 4.69 5.27 -7.31
CA GLY A 170 5.23 6.19 -8.30
C GLY A 170 6.60 6.72 -7.91
N TYR A 171 7.44 6.94 -8.92
CA TYR A 171 8.76 7.53 -8.79
C TYR A 171 8.96 8.62 -9.83
N MET A 172 9.69 9.64 -9.44
CA MET A 172 10.21 10.69 -10.30
C MET A 172 11.71 10.45 -10.50
N ALA A 173 12.20 10.64 -11.72
CA ALA A 173 13.63 10.52 -12.03
C ALA A 173 14.46 11.47 -11.15
N GLY A 174 15.60 10.98 -10.71
CA GLY A 174 16.54 11.70 -9.89
C GLY A 174 17.37 12.72 -10.68
N ALA A 175 18.54 13.05 -10.14
CA ALA A 175 19.43 14.08 -10.72
C ALA A 175 20.00 13.69 -12.09
N ASP A 176 20.09 12.39 -12.39
CA ASP A 176 20.59 11.91 -13.69
C ASP A 176 19.52 11.96 -14.80
N GLY A 177 18.25 12.27 -14.45
CA GLY A 177 17.13 12.38 -15.37
C GLY A 177 16.68 11.07 -16.00
N LYS A 178 17.13 9.94 -15.46
CA LYS A 178 16.76 8.59 -15.96
C LYS A 178 15.86 7.90 -14.96
N ALA A 179 14.78 7.29 -15.45
CA ALA A 179 13.89 6.48 -14.63
C ALA A 179 14.48 5.10 -14.34
N GLY A 180 14.23 4.58 -13.14
CA GLY A 180 14.64 3.24 -12.72
C GLY A 180 16.05 3.17 -12.15
N THR A 181 16.63 4.30 -11.74
CA THR A 181 17.96 4.40 -11.14
C THR A 181 17.90 4.55 -9.62
N GLU A 182 19.05 4.47 -8.95
CA GLU A 182 19.11 4.49 -7.47
C GLU A 182 18.80 5.87 -6.89
N ASP A 183 18.94 6.94 -7.66
CA ASP A 183 18.66 8.32 -7.24
C ASP A 183 17.20 8.74 -7.50
N ASP A 184 16.35 7.85 -8.02
CA ASP A 184 14.93 8.11 -8.19
C ASP A 184 14.25 8.51 -6.88
N VAL A 185 13.45 9.54 -6.95
CA VAL A 185 12.68 10.02 -5.80
C VAL A 185 11.34 9.30 -5.73
N GLN A 186 11.12 8.57 -4.67
CA GLN A 186 9.82 7.94 -4.43
C GLN A 186 8.77 9.01 -4.14
N ILE A 187 7.71 9.06 -4.97
CA ILE A 187 6.57 9.95 -4.78
C ILE A 187 5.65 9.38 -3.70
N GLY A 188 5.25 8.13 -3.85
CA GLY A 188 4.37 7.43 -2.91
C GLY A 188 3.45 6.43 -3.60
N VAL A 189 2.55 5.83 -2.81
CA VAL A 189 1.50 4.95 -3.34
C VAL A 189 0.46 5.81 -4.05
N MET A 190 0.20 5.48 -5.33
CA MET A 190 -0.67 6.24 -6.20
C MET A 190 -1.88 5.41 -6.64
N PRO A 191 -3.02 6.04 -6.92
CA PRO A 191 -4.14 5.36 -7.56
C PRO A 191 -3.72 4.75 -8.90
N ALA A 192 -4.11 3.51 -9.15
CA ALA A 192 -3.78 2.81 -10.39
C ALA A 192 -4.96 2.02 -10.93
N SER A 193 -4.97 1.84 -12.25
CA SER A 193 -5.82 0.87 -12.92
C SER A 193 -5.10 -0.47 -12.95
N TRP A 194 -5.81 -1.55 -12.57
CA TRP A 194 -5.22 -2.85 -12.37
C TRP A 194 -5.67 -3.87 -13.41
N SER A 195 -4.75 -4.71 -13.85
CA SER A 195 -5.03 -5.85 -14.71
C SER A 195 -4.03 -6.98 -14.47
N THR A 196 -4.32 -8.15 -15.03
CA THR A 196 -3.41 -9.29 -15.07
C THR A 196 -3.14 -9.74 -16.50
N ALA A 197 -1.98 -10.33 -16.72
CA ALA A 197 -1.61 -11.01 -17.96
C ALA A 197 -0.99 -12.36 -17.63
N ASN A 198 -0.90 -13.25 -18.62
CA ASN A 198 -0.09 -14.45 -18.49
C ASN A 198 1.39 -14.05 -18.36
N PHE A 199 2.11 -14.71 -17.46
CA PHE A 199 3.51 -14.36 -17.19
C PHE A 199 4.44 -14.82 -18.30
N ASP A 200 4.20 -16.04 -18.82
CA ASP A 200 5.01 -16.69 -19.84
C ASP A 200 4.16 -17.51 -20.83
N GLU A 201 4.79 -18.12 -21.80
CA GLU A 201 4.12 -18.96 -22.81
C GLU A 201 3.41 -20.18 -22.21
N THR A 202 3.93 -20.72 -21.11
CA THR A 202 3.30 -21.83 -20.39
C THR A 202 2.00 -21.37 -19.74
N ALA A 203 2.02 -20.23 -19.09
CA ALA A 203 0.83 -19.61 -18.50
C ALA A 203 -0.22 -19.28 -19.58
N GLU A 204 0.21 -18.85 -20.76
CA GLU A 204 -0.67 -18.60 -21.90
C GLU A 204 -1.31 -19.90 -22.41
N ALA A 205 -0.54 -20.95 -22.64
CA ALA A 205 -1.02 -22.25 -23.07
C ALA A 205 -2.02 -22.87 -22.06
N LEU A 206 -1.82 -22.61 -20.77
CA LEU A 206 -2.70 -23.06 -19.68
C LEU A 206 -3.86 -22.09 -19.40
N LYS A 207 -3.89 -20.92 -20.05
CA LYS A 207 -4.88 -19.85 -19.87
C LYS A 207 -4.96 -19.37 -18.41
N ASP A 208 -3.82 -19.20 -17.78
CA ASP A 208 -3.74 -18.86 -16.37
C ASP A 208 -4.49 -17.56 -16.03
N LYS A 209 -4.37 -16.54 -16.86
CA LYS A 209 -5.09 -15.26 -16.73
C LYS A 209 -6.61 -15.44 -16.62
N ASP A 210 -7.17 -16.40 -17.35
CA ASP A 210 -8.62 -16.59 -17.42
C ASP A 210 -9.18 -17.36 -16.22
N PHE A 211 -8.33 -18.18 -15.57
CA PHE A 211 -8.78 -19.13 -14.56
C PHE A 211 -8.20 -18.95 -13.17
N ALA A 212 -7.03 -18.30 -13.02
CA ALA A 212 -6.34 -18.25 -11.74
C ALA A 212 -6.99 -17.30 -10.72
N GLY A 213 -7.74 -16.31 -11.17
CA GLY A 213 -8.42 -15.34 -10.30
C GLY A 213 -8.64 -14.00 -10.97
N LYS A 214 -8.97 -12.98 -10.17
CA LYS A 214 -9.27 -11.62 -10.64
C LYS A 214 -8.61 -10.59 -9.75
N ILE A 215 -8.14 -9.49 -10.33
CA ILE A 215 -7.68 -8.34 -9.58
C ILE A 215 -8.78 -7.27 -9.51
N THR A 216 -8.96 -6.68 -8.34
CA THR A 216 -9.94 -5.60 -8.11
C THR A 216 -9.34 -4.23 -8.44
N GLY A 217 -10.20 -3.20 -8.50
CA GLY A 217 -9.78 -1.82 -8.73
C GLY A 217 -8.89 -1.22 -7.63
N VAL A 218 -8.76 -1.89 -6.49
CA VAL A 218 -7.87 -1.49 -5.39
C VAL A 218 -6.60 -2.35 -5.29
N GLY A 219 -6.27 -3.11 -6.33
CA GLY A 219 -5.06 -3.92 -6.36
C GLY A 219 -5.13 -5.22 -5.55
N LEU A 220 -6.31 -5.63 -5.10
CA LEU A 220 -6.49 -6.91 -4.43
C LEU A 220 -6.73 -8.01 -5.46
N PHE A 221 -5.83 -8.99 -5.54
CA PHE A 221 -6.03 -10.20 -6.34
C PHE A 221 -6.77 -11.24 -5.51
N GLU A 222 -7.94 -11.63 -5.99
CA GLU A 222 -8.77 -12.67 -5.41
C GLU A 222 -8.60 -13.95 -6.23
N PRO A 223 -7.93 -14.98 -5.69
CA PRO A 223 -7.73 -16.23 -6.40
C PRO A 223 -9.05 -16.96 -6.63
N ALA A 224 -9.14 -17.69 -7.72
CA ALA A 224 -10.29 -18.52 -8.04
C ALA A 224 -10.44 -19.69 -7.05
N GLY A 225 -11.57 -20.38 -7.13
CA GLY A 225 -11.80 -21.60 -6.36
C GLY A 225 -10.86 -22.73 -6.76
N ALA A 226 -10.65 -23.68 -5.86
CA ALA A 226 -9.86 -24.87 -6.15
C ALA A 226 -10.51 -25.71 -7.26
N GLY A 227 -9.66 -26.36 -8.07
CA GLY A 227 -10.07 -27.28 -9.12
C GLY A 227 -10.28 -28.71 -8.63
N PRO A 228 -10.49 -29.70 -9.53
CA PRO A 228 -10.17 -29.65 -10.96
C PRO A 228 -11.09 -28.73 -11.77
N ASN A 229 -10.55 -28.14 -12.81
CA ASN A 229 -11.30 -27.28 -13.74
C ASN A 229 -11.37 -27.93 -15.12
N PRO A 230 -12.54 -28.47 -15.54
CA PRO A 230 -12.69 -29.14 -16.85
C PRO A 230 -12.46 -28.21 -18.06
N ALA A 231 -12.56 -26.89 -17.87
CA ALA A 231 -12.30 -25.91 -18.92
C ALA A 231 -10.80 -25.67 -19.20
N ARG A 232 -9.93 -26.22 -18.34
CA ARG A 232 -8.48 -26.12 -18.51
C ARG A 232 -7.90 -27.38 -19.14
N PRO A 233 -6.73 -27.27 -19.82
CA PRO A 233 -6.01 -28.44 -20.31
C PRO A 233 -5.80 -29.48 -19.19
N MET A 234 -6.07 -30.75 -19.47
CA MET A 234 -5.97 -31.88 -18.55
C MET A 234 -6.78 -31.69 -17.24
N SER A 235 -7.84 -30.89 -17.25
CA SER A 235 -8.64 -30.56 -16.05
C SER A 235 -7.80 -30.12 -14.84
N THR A 236 -6.76 -29.34 -15.10
CA THR A 236 -5.86 -28.86 -14.05
C THR A 236 -6.57 -27.93 -13.06
N ASN A 237 -5.91 -27.66 -11.96
CA ASN A 237 -6.35 -26.71 -10.94
C ASN A 237 -6.33 -25.28 -11.45
N ASN A 238 -6.98 -24.35 -10.73
CA ASN A 238 -6.95 -22.90 -11.02
C ASN A 238 -5.68 -22.20 -10.50
N ALA A 239 -4.61 -22.94 -10.33
CA ALA A 239 -3.28 -22.36 -10.13
C ALA A 239 -2.82 -21.59 -11.38
N GLY A 240 -1.87 -20.67 -11.24
CA GLY A 240 -1.41 -19.90 -12.39
C GLY A 240 -0.15 -19.09 -12.11
N ASN A 241 0.45 -18.63 -13.19
CA ASN A 241 1.63 -17.78 -13.19
C ASN A 241 1.26 -16.48 -13.93
N LEU A 242 1.18 -15.36 -13.19
CA LEU A 242 0.60 -14.12 -13.70
C LEU A 242 1.56 -12.95 -13.57
N SER A 243 1.50 -12.04 -14.54
CA SER A 243 1.94 -10.66 -14.35
C SER A 243 0.79 -9.82 -13.82
N VAL A 244 0.99 -9.11 -12.73
CA VAL A 244 0.09 -8.07 -12.25
C VAL A 244 0.58 -6.74 -12.79
N ILE A 245 -0.33 -5.98 -13.37
CA ILE A 245 -0.03 -4.73 -14.06
C ILE A 245 -0.81 -3.62 -13.37
N GLY A 246 -0.09 -2.62 -12.88
CA GLY A 246 -0.63 -1.38 -12.34
C GLY A 246 -0.29 -0.21 -13.25
N VAL A 247 -1.29 0.56 -13.66
CA VAL A 247 -1.11 1.74 -14.51
C VAL A 247 -1.54 2.98 -13.75
N VAL A 248 -0.60 3.86 -13.48
CA VAL A 248 -0.84 5.18 -12.91
C VAL A 248 -1.11 6.16 -14.04
N ASP A 249 -2.18 6.94 -13.94
CA ASP A 249 -2.49 8.03 -14.87
C ASP A 249 -2.07 9.35 -14.22
N ASP A 250 -1.01 9.94 -14.73
CA ASP A 250 -0.46 11.21 -14.26
C ASP A 250 -0.85 12.35 -15.24
N GLY A 251 -2.15 12.72 -15.22
CA GLY A 251 -2.66 13.80 -16.07
C GLY A 251 -2.65 13.45 -17.57
N GLY A 252 -2.94 12.19 -17.92
CA GLY A 252 -2.94 11.66 -19.28
C GLY A 252 -1.63 10.94 -19.66
N ASN A 253 -0.57 11.11 -18.89
CA ASN A 253 0.64 10.29 -19.01
C ASN A 253 0.46 8.98 -18.24
N LYS A 254 0.30 7.87 -18.94
CA LYS A 254 0.09 6.54 -18.36
C LYS A 254 1.43 5.84 -18.17
N VAL A 255 1.77 5.56 -16.91
CA VAL A 255 3.00 4.86 -16.55
C VAL A 255 2.66 3.50 -15.95
N GLU A 256 3.23 2.46 -16.54
CA GLU A 256 2.96 1.07 -16.18
C GLU A 256 4.06 0.49 -15.29
N GLY A 257 3.64 -0.22 -14.24
CA GLY A 257 4.50 -1.08 -13.43
C GLY A 257 4.01 -2.52 -13.44
N LYS A 258 4.89 -3.47 -13.18
CA LYS A 258 4.58 -4.91 -13.16
C LYS A 258 5.10 -5.59 -11.92
N ALA A 259 4.39 -6.65 -11.50
CA ALA A 259 4.80 -7.58 -10.47
C ALA A 259 4.50 -9.01 -10.91
N HIS A 260 5.18 -9.96 -10.29
CA HIS A 260 5.00 -11.38 -10.55
C HIS A 260 4.11 -12.00 -9.48
N LEU A 261 3.07 -12.73 -9.89
CA LEU A 261 2.14 -13.40 -8.99
C LEU A 261 2.08 -14.89 -9.29
N PHE A 262 2.46 -15.70 -8.30
CA PHE A 262 2.20 -17.13 -8.31
C PHE A 262 0.87 -17.40 -7.64
N VAL A 263 -0.07 -18.01 -8.37
CA VAL A 263 -1.31 -18.55 -7.78
C VAL A 263 -1.13 -20.06 -7.59
N THR A 264 -1.05 -20.50 -6.34
CA THR A 264 -0.75 -21.88 -6.00
C THR A 264 -1.95 -22.58 -5.36
N VAL A 265 -1.90 -23.90 -5.33
CA VAL A 265 -2.85 -24.71 -4.55
C VAL A 265 -2.52 -24.66 -3.07
N GLN A 266 -3.52 -24.89 -2.22
CA GLN A 266 -3.29 -25.05 -0.79
C GLN A 266 -2.44 -26.30 -0.52
N ARG A 267 -1.70 -26.24 0.58
CA ARG A 267 -0.93 -27.39 1.06
C ARG A 267 -1.87 -28.50 1.52
N PHE A 268 -1.74 -29.68 0.93
CA PHE A 268 -2.61 -30.84 1.26
C PHE A 268 -2.22 -31.59 2.54
N VAL A 269 -1.26 -31.09 3.30
CA VAL A 269 -0.83 -31.75 4.53
C VAL A 269 -1.42 -31.01 5.72
N ASP A 270 -2.70 -31.26 5.95
CA ASP A 270 -3.36 -30.90 7.20
C ASP A 270 -4.50 -31.92 7.44
N PRO A 271 -4.47 -32.70 8.48
CA PRO A 271 -3.52 -32.67 9.61
C PRO A 271 -2.11 -33.17 9.23
N PRO A 272 -1.09 -32.76 10.00
CA PRO A 272 0.26 -33.28 9.79
C PRO A 272 0.25 -34.81 9.85
N ILE A 273 0.98 -35.44 8.94
CA ILE A 273 1.18 -36.87 8.97
C ILE A 273 1.77 -37.22 10.35
N ARG A 274 1.02 -37.95 11.15
CA ARG A 274 1.45 -38.42 12.45
C ARG A 274 2.31 -39.69 12.30
#